data_e1b60d41c6096827580d2f2e917ded6d
#
_entry.id   e1b60d41c6096827580d2f2e917ded6d
#
_cell.length_a   1.000
_cell.length_b   1.000
_cell.length_c   1.000
_cell.angle_alpha   90.00
_cell.angle_beta   90.00
_cell.angle_gamma   90.00
#
_symmetry.space_group_name_H-M   'P 1'
#
loop_
_entity.id
_entity.type
_entity.pdbx_description
1 polymer ?
#
loop_
_entity_poly.entity_id
_entity_poly.type
_entity_poly.pdbx_seq_one_letter_code
_entity_poly.pdbx_strand_id
1 'polypeptide(L)'
;IFNIPSEDLNTVIGRSKDKNGTSWVGENTRAPYVTVIGESEDGLTGQPVYVALLKGTFSLDSIEFKTRGEKAEAPEPTKLTGDWMNRKVDVDGTPQGIVYGYHEGKEGEAEFFKKVFVGYTDSEDHSEDSASSLPS
;
A
#
# COMPACT_ATOMS: atom_id res chain seq x y z
N ILE A 1 2.03 14.11 4.94
CA ILE A 1 2.27 14.23 3.49
C ILE A 1 3.43 13.31 3.15
N PHE A 2 3.18 12.32 2.30
CA PHE A 2 4.23 11.40 1.85
C PHE A 2 4.73 11.82 0.48
N ASN A 3 6.05 11.87 0.33
CA ASN A 3 6.67 11.91 -0.98
C ASN A 3 6.93 10.49 -1.42
N ILE A 4 6.27 10.08 -2.50
CA ILE A 4 6.46 8.75 -3.08
C ILE A 4 7.65 8.82 -4.03
N PRO A 5 8.67 7.93 -3.87
CA PRO A 5 9.75 7.83 -4.85
C PRO A 5 9.21 7.56 -6.26
N SER A 6 9.89 8.09 -7.27
CA SER A 6 9.41 7.98 -8.67
C SER A 6 9.26 6.53 -9.15
N GLU A 7 10.07 5.61 -8.65
CA GLU A 7 9.99 4.20 -9.00
C GLU A 7 8.72 3.55 -8.43
N ASP A 8 8.43 3.85 -7.16
CA ASP A 8 7.21 3.36 -6.50
C ASP A 8 5.96 3.97 -7.14
N LEU A 9 6.03 5.27 -7.47
CA LEU A 9 4.96 5.95 -8.19
C LEU A 9 4.67 5.27 -9.54
N ASN A 10 5.71 4.97 -10.32
CA ASN A 10 5.57 4.28 -11.60
C ASN A 10 4.89 2.92 -11.43
N THR A 11 5.28 2.17 -10.41
CA THR A 11 4.69 0.87 -10.10
C THR A 11 3.21 1.00 -9.76
N VAL A 12 2.86 1.92 -8.89
CA VAL A 12 1.50 2.10 -8.38
C VAL A 12 0.52 2.55 -9.47
N ILE A 13 0.95 3.40 -10.39
CA ILE A 13 0.09 3.86 -11.50
C ILE A 13 0.21 3.00 -12.76
N GLY A 14 1.05 1.96 -12.74
CA GLY A 14 1.23 1.04 -13.87
C GLY A 14 2.06 1.60 -15.03
N ARG A 15 2.84 2.63 -14.76
CA ARG A 15 3.71 3.26 -15.76
C ARG A 15 5.00 2.47 -15.89
N SER A 16 5.34 2.07 -17.10
CA SER A 16 6.57 1.34 -17.39
C SER A 16 7.69 2.27 -17.81
N LYS A 17 8.89 1.93 -17.39
CA LYS A 17 10.10 2.66 -17.72
C LYS A 17 10.86 1.89 -18.81
N ASP A 18 11.30 2.60 -19.85
CA ASP A 18 12.09 2.00 -20.91
C ASP A 18 13.57 1.87 -20.50
N LYS A 19 14.37 1.24 -21.36
CA LYS A 19 15.80 1.05 -21.12
C LYS A 19 16.63 2.34 -20.99
N ASN A 20 16.08 3.46 -21.48
CA ASN A 20 16.72 4.77 -21.42
C ASN A 20 16.28 5.59 -20.17
N GLY A 21 15.43 5.01 -19.33
CA GLY A 21 14.95 5.66 -18.13
C GLY A 21 13.72 6.56 -18.32
N THR A 22 13.07 6.48 -19.48
CA THR A 22 11.85 7.26 -19.75
C THR A 22 10.62 6.43 -19.39
N SER A 23 9.70 7.06 -18.66
CA SER A 23 8.41 6.44 -18.29
C SER A 23 7.33 6.88 -19.25
N TRP A 24 6.58 5.92 -19.77
CA TRP A 24 5.55 6.14 -20.79
C TRP A 24 4.17 5.78 -20.25
N VAL A 25 3.18 6.59 -20.60
CA VAL A 25 1.77 6.33 -20.34
C VAL A 25 1.03 6.28 -21.66
N GLY A 26 0.29 5.23 -21.92
CA GLY A 26 -0.42 5.04 -23.19
C GLY A 26 -1.59 4.08 -23.03
N GLU A 27 -2.12 3.63 -24.15
CA GLU A 27 -3.30 2.75 -24.21
C GLU A 27 -3.13 1.41 -23.48
N ASN A 28 -1.89 0.93 -23.35
CA ASN A 28 -1.56 -0.33 -22.69
C ASN A 28 -1.18 -0.15 -21.21
N THR A 29 -1.20 1.07 -20.70
CA THR A 29 -0.92 1.34 -19.30
C THR A 29 -2.09 0.90 -18.44
N ARG A 30 -1.83 0.00 -17.48
CA ARG A 30 -2.82 -0.51 -16.52
C ARG A 30 -2.26 -0.40 -15.12
N ALA A 31 -2.95 0.34 -14.28
CA ALA A 31 -2.60 0.40 -12.87
C ALA A 31 -2.85 -0.96 -12.21
N PRO A 32 -1.89 -1.49 -11.45
CA PRO A 32 -2.11 -2.73 -10.71
C PRO A 32 -3.10 -2.53 -9.57
N TYR A 33 -3.78 -3.60 -9.16
CA TYR A 33 -4.53 -3.57 -7.92
C TYR A 33 -3.56 -3.56 -6.74
N VAL A 34 -3.83 -2.67 -5.80
CA VAL A 34 -2.99 -2.48 -4.62
C VAL A 34 -3.83 -2.58 -3.34
N THR A 35 -3.18 -2.96 -2.27
CA THR A 35 -3.70 -2.88 -0.91
C THR A 35 -2.92 -1.78 -0.19
N VAL A 36 -3.63 -0.93 0.52
CA VAL A 36 -3.00 0.14 1.32
C VAL A 36 -3.36 -0.06 2.77
N ILE A 37 -2.37 0.00 3.62
CA ILE A 37 -2.55 -0.04 5.07
C ILE A 37 -1.97 1.23 5.68
N GLY A 38 -2.75 1.86 6.54
CA GLY A 38 -2.32 2.96 7.38
C GLY A 38 -2.19 2.49 8.82
N GLU A 39 -1.10 2.82 9.45
CA GLU A 39 -0.86 2.57 10.86
C GLU A 39 -0.86 3.88 11.63
N SER A 40 -1.50 3.88 12.78
CA SER A 40 -1.54 4.98 13.72
C SER A 40 -1.49 4.43 15.14
N GLU A 41 -1.45 5.30 16.11
CA GLU A 41 -1.46 4.97 17.52
C GLU A 41 -2.63 5.69 18.19
N ASP A 42 -3.38 4.97 19.02
CA ASP A 42 -4.42 5.57 19.84
C ASP A 42 -3.77 6.45 20.91
N GLY A 43 -4.12 7.74 20.90
CA GLY A 43 -3.55 8.72 21.84
C GLY A 43 -3.92 8.51 23.31
N LEU A 44 -4.94 7.70 23.58
CA LEU A 44 -5.39 7.39 24.95
C LEU A 44 -4.77 6.09 25.48
N THR A 45 -4.73 5.06 24.64
CA THR A 45 -4.30 3.72 25.07
C THR A 45 -2.88 3.38 24.65
N GLY A 46 -2.30 4.11 23.67
CA GLY A 46 -1.01 3.79 23.06
C GLY A 46 -1.02 2.52 22.24
N GLN A 47 -2.19 1.96 21.94
CA GLN A 47 -2.31 0.76 21.12
C GLN A 47 -2.25 1.11 19.63
N PRO A 48 -1.68 0.22 18.80
CA PRO A 48 -1.67 0.43 17.37
C PRO A 48 -3.07 0.36 16.78
N VAL A 49 -3.33 1.20 15.79
CA VAL A 49 -4.58 1.23 15.04
C VAL A 49 -4.23 1.09 13.56
N TYR A 50 -4.88 0.14 12.90
CA TYR A 50 -4.67 -0.15 11.48
C TYR A 50 -5.94 0.08 10.69
N VAL A 51 -5.79 0.73 9.56
CA VAL A 51 -6.84 0.85 8.55
C VAL A 51 -6.30 0.31 7.24
N ALA A 52 -6.97 -0.65 6.66
CA ALA A 52 -6.56 -1.27 5.40
C ALA A 52 -7.63 -1.08 4.33
N LEU A 53 -7.22 -0.58 3.17
CA LEU A 53 -8.02 -0.55 1.94
C LEU A 53 -7.59 -1.75 1.09
N LEU A 54 -8.50 -2.68 0.83
CA LEU A 54 -8.14 -4.04 0.41
C LEU A 54 -7.85 -4.19 -1.07
N LYS A 55 -8.56 -3.47 -1.93
CA LYS A 55 -8.37 -3.57 -3.39
C LYS A 55 -8.69 -2.26 -4.07
N GLY A 56 -7.73 -1.72 -4.75
CA GLY A 56 -7.93 -0.48 -5.48
C GLY A 56 -6.86 -0.20 -6.50
N THR A 57 -7.04 0.87 -7.22
CA THR A 57 -6.10 1.38 -8.19
C THR A 57 -5.85 2.85 -7.97
N PHE A 58 -4.63 3.30 -8.23
CA PHE A 58 -4.27 4.70 -8.16
C PHE A 58 -4.16 5.32 -9.56
N SER A 59 -4.53 6.58 -9.64
CA SER A 59 -4.32 7.42 -10.82
C SER A 59 -3.76 8.78 -10.40
N LEU A 60 -3.08 9.44 -11.34
CA LEU A 60 -2.69 10.83 -11.19
C LEU A 60 -3.87 11.73 -11.56
N ASP A 61 -4.22 12.68 -10.68
CA ASP A 61 -5.31 13.62 -10.93
C ASP A 61 -5.00 14.57 -12.08
N SER A 62 -3.78 15.12 -12.08
CA SER A 62 -3.36 16.09 -13.10
C SER A 62 -1.84 16.18 -13.13
N ILE A 63 -1.33 16.57 -14.29
CA ILE A 63 0.07 16.96 -14.46
C ILE A 63 0.07 18.49 -14.57
N GLU A 64 0.56 19.17 -13.57
CA GLU A 64 0.72 20.62 -13.60
C GLU A 64 2.14 20.98 -14.02
N PHE A 65 2.22 21.83 -15.04
CA PHE A 65 3.50 22.42 -15.47
C PHE A 65 3.62 23.82 -14.87
N LYS A 66 4.51 23.97 -13.91
CA LYS A 66 4.82 25.30 -13.36
C LYS A 66 6.07 25.85 -14.03
N THR A 67 6.00 27.09 -14.47
CA THR A 67 7.16 27.82 -14.96
C THR A 67 8.12 28.05 -13.79
N ARG A 68 9.40 27.77 -13.98
CA ARG A 68 10.42 28.12 -12.99
C ARG A 68 10.39 29.61 -12.70
N GLY A 69 9.98 29.96 -11.49
CA GLY A 69 10.15 31.28 -10.97
C GLY A 69 11.60 31.56 -10.54
N GLU A 70 11.93 32.81 -10.28
CA GLU A 70 13.26 33.20 -9.80
C GLU A 70 13.60 32.65 -8.40
N LYS A 71 12.60 32.18 -7.66
CA LYS A 71 12.78 31.56 -6.34
C LYS A 71 12.58 30.05 -6.48
N ALA A 72 13.52 29.28 -5.93
CA ALA A 72 13.37 27.83 -5.79
C ALA A 72 12.24 27.53 -4.79
N GLU A 73 11.08 27.16 -5.28
CA GLU A 73 9.99 26.65 -4.45
C GLU A 73 10.21 25.16 -4.20
N ALA A 74 9.84 24.71 -3.00
CA ALA A 74 9.83 23.28 -2.70
C ALA A 74 8.89 22.56 -3.68
N PRO A 75 9.27 21.39 -4.22
CA PRO A 75 8.38 20.64 -5.11
C PRO A 75 7.08 20.29 -4.38
N GLU A 76 5.96 20.53 -5.04
CA GLU A 76 4.66 20.14 -4.48
C GLU A 76 4.55 18.60 -4.46
N PRO A 77 3.94 18.05 -3.41
CA PRO A 77 3.73 16.62 -3.33
C PRO A 77 2.82 16.15 -4.46
N THR A 78 3.16 15.01 -5.04
CA THR A 78 2.34 14.37 -6.07
C THR A 78 1.03 13.90 -5.45
N LYS A 79 -0.09 14.30 -6.06
CA LYS A 79 -1.42 13.89 -5.62
C LYS A 79 -1.89 12.67 -6.40
N LEU A 80 -2.21 11.62 -5.67
CA LEU A 80 -2.80 10.40 -6.21
C LEU A 80 -4.26 10.29 -5.79
N THR A 81 -5.10 9.87 -6.70
CA THR A 81 -6.49 9.51 -6.40
C THR A 81 -6.62 7.99 -6.48
N GLY A 82 -7.26 7.40 -5.48
CA GLY A 82 -7.51 5.96 -5.45
C GLY A 82 -8.99 5.64 -5.59
N ASP A 83 -9.28 4.63 -6.38
CA ASP A 83 -10.61 4.03 -6.52
C ASP A 83 -10.61 2.65 -5.87
N TRP A 84 -11.50 2.45 -4.90
CA TRP A 84 -11.53 1.25 -4.08
C TRP A 84 -12.76 0.41 -4.35
N MET A 85 -12.57 -0.89 -4.35
CA MET A 85 -13.63 -1.86 -4.65
C MET A 85 -13.60 -3.03 -3.65
N ASN A 86 -14.66 -3.83 -3.68
CA ASN A 86 -14.76 -5.01 -2.84
C ASN A 86 -13.69 -6.05 -3.20
N ARG A 87 -13.13 -6.67 -2.16
CA ARG A 87 -12.40 -7.92 -2.26
C ARG A 87 -13.07 -8.95 -1.36
N LYS A 88 -13.18 -10.20 -1.82
CA LYS A 88 -13.72 -11.26 -0.97
C LYS A 88 -12.75 -11.59 0.16
N VAL A 89 -13.24 -11.51 1.37
CA VAL A 89 -12.52 -11.85 2.59
C VAL A 89 -13.40 -12.76 3.43
N ASP A 90 -12.82 -13.81 3.97
CA ASP A 90 -13.51 -14.67 4.92
C ASP A 90 -13.59 -13.95 6.27
N VAL A 91 -14.82 -13.74 6.73
CA VAL A 91 -15.11 -13.18 8.05
C VAL A 91 -15.88 -14.22 8.84
N ASP A 92 -15.22 -14.81 9.84
CA ASP A 92 -15.77 -15.86 10.70
C ASP A 92 -16.40 -17.04 9.93
N GLY A 93 -15.70 -17.49 8.89
CA GLY A 93 -16.14 -18.62 8.06
C GLY A 93 -17.10 -18.23 6.93
N THR A 94 -17.44 -16.96 6.78
CA THR A 94 -18.34 -16.49 5.73
C THR A 94 -17.62 -15.55 4.77
N PRO A 95 -17.48 -15.91 3.48
CA PRO A 95 -16.92 -15.02 2.48
C PRO A 95 -17.80 -13.79 2.25
N GLN A 96 -17.22 -12.61 2.36
CA GLN A 96 -17.92 -11.34 2.18
C GLN A 96 -17.11 -10.39 1.30
N GLY A 97 -17.78 -9.50 0.58
CA GLY A 97 -17.15 -8.41 -0.14
C GLY A 97 -16.81 -7.27 0.82
N ILE A 98 -15.53 -7.04 1.05
CA ILE A 98 -15.03 -6.02 2.00
C ILE A 98 -14.24 -4.96 1.25
N VAL A 99 -14.52 -3.70 1.51
CA VAL A 99 -13.79 -2.56 0.95
C VAL A 99 -12.62 -2.17 1.84
N TYR A 100 -12.87 -2.03 3.14
CA TYR A 100 -11.81 -1.70 4.09
C TYR A 100 -11.94 -2.50 5.38
N GLY A 101 -10.82 -2.65 6.09
CA GLY A 101 -10.77 -3.22 7.42
C GLY A 101 -10.18 -2.24 8.43
N TYR A 102 -10.65 -2.31 9.66
CA TYR A 102 -10.15 -1.54 10.78
C TYR A 102 -9.81 -2.51 11.92
N HIS A 103 -8.62 -2.37 12.49
CA HIS A 103 -8.19 -3.18 13.62
C HIS A 103 -7.50 -2.31 14.67
N GLU A 104 -7.79 -2.55 15.92
CA GLU A 104 -7.24 -1.83 17.05
C GLU A 104 -6.59 -2.80 18.03
N GLY A 105 -5.38 -2.48 18.44
CA GLY A 105 -4.63 -3.27 19.41
C GLY A 105 -3.72 -4.32 18.79
N LYS A 106 -2.85 -4.90 19.65
CA LYS A 106 -1.91 -5.96 19.23
C LYS A 106 -2.56 -7.33 19.17
N GLU A 107 -3.62 -7.55 19.95
CA GLU A 107 -4.34 -8.81 19.93
C GLU A 107 -5.09 -8.98 18.59
N GLY A 108 -4.84 -10.07 17.91
CA GLY A 108 -5.42 -10.35 16.59
C GLY A 108 -4.77 -9.63 15.42
N GLU A 109 -3.71 -8.87 15.64
CA GLU A 109 -2.95 -8.14 14.61
C GLU A 109 -2.46 -9.07 13.49
N ALA A 110 -1.87 -10.21 13.85
CA ALA A 110 -1.37 -11.18 12.88
C ALA A 110 -2.49 -11.73 11.98
N GLU A 111 -3.65 -12.02 12.54
CA GLU A 111 -4.82 -12.48 11.77
C GLU A 111 -5.36 -11.39 10.85
N PHE A 112 -5.35 -10.15 11.30
CA PHE A 112 -5.72 -9.00 10.47
C PHE A 112 -4.79 -8.87 9.26
N PHE A 113 -3.47 -8.94 9.47
CA PHE A 113 -2.49 -8.88 8.37
C PHE A 113 -2.60 -10.06 7.41
N LYS A 114 -2.86 -11.26 7.89
CA LYS A 114 -3.10 -12.44 7.04
C LYS A 114 -4.31 -12.26 6.11
N LYS A 115 -5.35 -11.60 6.58
CA LYS A 115 -6.53 -11.29 5.77
C LYS A 115 -6.30 -10.14 4.80
N VAL A 116 -5.52 -9.15 5.20
CA VAL A 116 -5.22 -7.97 4.38
C VAL A 116 -4.22 -8.29 3.27
N PHE A 117 -3.13 -8.94 3.60
CA PHE A 117 -2.05 -9.26 2.66
C PHE A 117 -2.08 -10.73 2.26
N VAL A 118 -2.30 -10.98 0.97
CA VAL A 118 -2.20 -12.33 0.43
C VAL A 118 -0.73 -12.79 0.48
N GLY A 119 -0.50 -13.93 1.12
CA GLY A 119 0.85 -14.48 1.28
C GLY A 119 1.64 -13.92 2.47
N TYR A 120 1.00 -13.16 3.35
CA TYR A 120 1.63 -12.72 4.58
C TYR A 120 1.98 -13.91 5.47
N THR A 121 3.21 -13.94 5.93
CA THR A 121 3.69 -14.90 6.94
C THR A 121 4.16 -14.12 8.16
N ASP A 122 3.84 -14.62 9.33
CA ASP A 122 4.24 -13.97 10.57
C ASP A 122 5.77 -14.01 10.73
N SER A 123 6.35 -12.93 11.21
CA SER A 123 7.79 -12.86 11.47
C SER A 123 8.28 -13.86 12.53
N GLU A 124 7.39 -14.29 13.42
CA GLU A 124 7.71 -15.31 14.41
C GLU A 124 7.93 -16.67 13.77
N ASP A 125 7.17 -17.01 12.72
CA ASP A 125 7.36 -18.25 11.96
C ASP A 125 8.74 -18.30 11.27
N HIS A 126 9.25 -17.15 10.85
CA HIS A 126 10.59 -17.06 10.27
C HIS A 126 11.70 -17.29 11.30
N SER A 127 11.51 -16.88 12.53
CA SER A 127 12.51 -17.09 13.58
C SER A 127 12.58 -18.55 14.03
N GLU A 128 11.46 -19.26 14.06
CA GLU A 128 11.43 -20.69 14.36
C GLU A 128 12.04 -21.52 13.24
N ASP A 129 11.71 -21.23 11.98
CA ASP A 129 12.30 -21.91 10.84
C ASP A 129 13.82 -21.71 10.75
N SER A 130 14.30 -20.51 11.02
CA SER A 130 15.73 -20.26 11.03
C SER A 130 16.44 -20.93 12.21
N ALA A 131 15.78 -21.06 13.36
CA ALA A 131 16.32 -21.77 14.51
C ALA A 131 16.35 -23.30 14.27
N SER A 132 15.34 -23.85 13.60
CA SER A 132 15.27 -25.28 13.29
C SER A 132 16.21 -25.70 12.17
N SER A 133 16.66 -24.78 11.32
CA SER A 133 17.58 -25.03 10.22
C SER A 133 19.05 -24.97 10.61
N LEU A 134 19.38 -24.54 11.82
CA LEU A 134 20.74 -24.53 12.31
C LEU A 134 21.19 -25.95 12.68
N PRO A 135 22.24 -26.47 12.06
CA PRO A 135 22.76 -27.78 12.45
C PRO A 135 23.27 -27.71 13.89
N SER A 136 22.78 -28.58 14.68
CA SER A 136 23.25 -28.78 16.04
C SER A 136 24.70 -29.28 16.11
#